data_de84c7ffc5dc5d14ff337a7af1ee8cd9
#
_entry.id   de84c7ffc5dc5d14ff337a7af1ee8cd9
#
_cell.length_a   1.000
_cell.length_b   1.000
_cell.length_c   1.000
_cell.angle_alpha   90.00
_cell.angle_beta   90.00
_cell.angle_gamma   90.00
#
_symmetry.space_group_name_H-M   'P 1'
#
loop_
_entity.id
_entity.type
_entity.pdbx_description
1 polymer ?
#
loop_
_entity_poly.entity_id
_entity_poly.type
_entity_poly.pdbx_seq_one_letter_code
_entity_poly.pdbx_strand_id
1 'polypeptide(L)'
;MGFAFIEPWHLFLPRQAGHVVAICGSGGKTSLLGEIARVWAGDGLPVVATTTTRTGPVPGFFGAGPGDDGDRPVAGNLPFRHAGTRPDGKWQGLTAADADALEGLVVVEVDGAAGLPFKYYRAGEPVWPSRTSLAMVVMGVGGVGEPAGSVVHRLGRSGVIDPVGVGPGDIWQWDHAHALLTAPGGYLAQVPADVPVVLVLAGLEQQPDSVGLFEFTGRAMDHPRVPLVVFCSRGEEGLVLRAACREESGDDDDG
;
A
#
# COMPACT_ATOMS: atom_id res chain seq x y z
N MET A 1 -2.76 25.05 -7.88
CA MET A 1 -1.84 23.94 -7.61
C MET A 1 -2.06 22.92 -8.70
N GLY A 2 -1.06 22.58 -9.50
CA GLY A 2 -1.11 21.61 -10.57
C GLY A 2 -0.46 20.30 -10.18
N PHE A 3 -0.87 19.21 -10.82
CA PHE A 3 -0.23 17.91 -10.73
C PHE A 3 0.27 17.50 -12.11
N ALA A 4 1.54 17.10 -12.20
CA ALA A 4 2.09 16.46 -13.39
C ALA A 4 1.89 14.94 -13.27
N PHE A 5 1.34 14.32 -14.30
CA PHE A 5 1.17 12.87 -14.34
C PHE A 5 2.44 12.19 -14.87
N ILE A 6 2.78 11.07 -14.26
CA ILE A 6 3.90 10.20 -14.65
C ILE A 6 3.33 9.02 -15.42
N GLU A 7 3.75 8.88 -16.68
CA GLU A 7 3.29 7.80 -17.57
C GLU A 7 4.52 7.04 -18.13
N PRO A 8 4.55 5.71 -18.06
CA PRO A 8 3.62 4.88 -17.31
C PRO A 8 3.80 5.01 -15.79
N TRP A 9 2.72 4.81 -15.03
CA TRP A 9 2.65 5.03 -13.58
C TRP A 9 3.78 4.36 -12.76
N HIS A 10 4.32 3.26 -13.25
CA HIS A 10 5.30 2.43 -12.55
C HIS A 10 6.77 2.84 -12.76
N LEU A 11 7.04 3.95 -13.45
CA LEU A 11 8.42 4.40 -13.70
C LEU A 11 9.23 4.66 -12.44
N PHE A 12 8.58 4.99 -11.32
CA PHE A 12 9.25 5.18 -10.03
C PHE A 12 9.58 3.87 -9.28
N LEU A 13 9.06 2.73 -9.73
CA LEU A 13 9.35 1.46 -9.08
C LEU A 13 10.81 1.05 -9.31
N PRO A 14 11.50 0.52 -8.29
CA PRO A 14 12.86 0.01 -8.46
C PRO A 14 12.88 -1.17 -9.44
N ARG A 15 13.95 -1.27 -10.21
CA ARG A 15 14.12 -2.29 -11.26
C ARG A 15 15.34 -3.19 -11.05
N GLN A 16 16.10 -2.98 -9.99
CA GLN A 16 17.30 -3.76 -9.68
C GLN A 16 16.99 -4.82 -8.64
N ALA A 17 17.53 -6.02 -8.82
CA ALA A 17 17.44 -7.09 -7.83
C ALA A 17 17.96 -6.61 -6.46
N GLY A 18 17.34 -7.11 -5.41
CA GLY A 18 17.69 -6.73 -4.05
C GLY A 18 16.83 -5.62 -3.44
N HIS A 19 16.02 -4.94 -4.24
CA HIS A 19 15.06 -3.98 -3.71
C HIS A 19 13.80 -4.65 -3.16
N VAL A 20 13.27 -4.07 -2.08
CA VAL A 20 12.03 -4.49 -1.43
C VAL A 20 11.04 -3.33 -1.47
N VAL A 21 9.92 -3.51 -2.14
CA VAL A 21 8.77 -2.60 -2.09
C VAL A 21 7.77 -3.12 -1.07
N ALA A 22 7.59 -2.38 0.01
CA ALA A 22 6.68 -2.77 1.08
C ALA A 22 5.37 -1.98 1.02
N ILE A 23 4.25 -2.67 1.17
CA ILE A 23 2.91 -2.11 1.08
C ILE A 23 2.24 -2.18 2.45
N CYS A 24 1.89 -1.03 3.01
CA CYS A 24 1.17 -0.90 4.28
C CYS A 24 -0.12 -0.09 4.14
N GLY A 25 -0.88 0.06 5.22
CA GLY A 25 -2.14 0.80 5.24
C GLY A 25 -3.36 -0.07 4.98
N SER A 26 -4.37 0.43 4.25
CA SER A 26 -5.63 -0.27 4.05
C SER A 26 -6.32 0.08 2.73
N GLY A 27 -7.19 -0.83 2.24
CA GLY A 27 -7.98 -0.56 1.05
C GLY A 27 -7.26 -0.89 -0.26
N GLY A 28 -7.02 -2.18 -0.55
CA GLY A 28 -6.53 -2.60 -1.88
C GLY A 28 -5.08 -3.04 -1.96
N LYS A 29 -4.37 -3.18 -0.83
CA LYS A 29 -2.96 -3.61 -0.78
C LYS A 29 -2.64 -4.86 -1.59
N THR A 30 -3.41 -5.93 -1.40
CA THR A 30 -3.20 -7.21 -2.08
C THR A 30 -3.37 -7.08 -3.61
N SER A 31 -4.32 -6.25 -4.06
CA SER A 31 -4.50 -5.96 -5.49
C SER A 31 -3.32 -5.18 -6.05
N LEU A 32 -2.83 -4.17 -5.33
CA LEU A 32 -1.65 -3.40 -5.70
C LEU A 32 -0.39 -4.28 -5.74
N LEU A 33 -0.21 -5.17 -4.76
CA LEU A 33 0.88 -6.15 -4.74
C LEU A 33 0.88 -6.99 -6.02
N GLY A 34 -0.30 -7.50 -6.39
CA GLY A 34 -0.46 -8.27 -7.62
C GLY A 34 -0.14 -7.47 -8.88
N GLU A 35 -0.47 -6.19 -8.91
CA GLU A 35 -0.20 -5.32 -10.05
C GLU A 35 1.31 -5.03 -10.20
N ILE A 36 1.98 -4.67 -9.10
CA ILE A 36 3.43 -4.45 -9.11
C ILE A 36 4.17 -5.71 -9.59
N ALA A 37 3.79 -6.87 -9.04
CA ALA A 37 4.42 -8.13 -9.43
C ALA A 37 4.21 -8.45 -10.92
N ARG A 38 3.00 -8.17 -11.47
CA ARG A 38 2.72 -8.37 -12.90
C ARG A 38 3.52 -7.42 -13.79
N VAL A 39 3.64 -6.15 -13.41
CA VAL A 39 4.46 -5.16 -14.13
C VAL A 39 5.91 -5.64 -14.20
N TRP A 40 6.52 -5.99 -13.08
CA TRP A 40 7.91 -6.47 -13.05
C TRP A 40 8.11 -7.77 -13.85
N ALA A 41 7.18 -8.71 -13.72
CA ALA A 41 7.24 -9.95 -14.48
C ALA A 41 7.05 -9.72 -15.99
N GLY A 42 6.16 -8.81 -16.38
CA GLY A 42 5.96 -8.40 -17.77
C GLY A 42 7.21 -7.77 -18.39
N ASP A 43 8.00 -7.09 -17.58
CA ASP A 43 9.30 -6.53 -17.96
C ASP A 43 10.46 -7.55 -17.91
N GLY A 44 10.16 -8.83 -17.62
CA GLY A 44 11.15 -9.90 -17.54
C GLY A 44 12.03 -9.86 -16.30
N LEU A 45 11.64 -9.13 -15.25
CA LEU A 45 12.40 -9.00 -14.02
C LEU A 45 12.09 -10.17 -13.06
N PRO A 46 13.08 -10.66 -12.28
CA PRO A 46 12.86 -11.68 -11.27
C PRO A 46 12.07 -11.08 -10.09
N VAL A 47 10.83 -11.49 -9.91
CA VAL A 47 9.94 -10.98 -8.86
C VAL A 47 9.48 -12.06 -7.90
N VAL A 48 9.42 -11.71 -6.62
CA VAL A 48 8.84 -12.52 -5.55
C VAL A 48 7.81 -11.68 -4.79
N ALA A 49 6.59 -12.21 -4.67
CA ALA A 49 5.56 -11.63 -3.82
C ALA A 49 5.53 -12.35 -2.47
N THR A 50 5.25 -11.61 -1.39
CA THR A 50 5.12 -12.18 -0.04
C THR A 50 4.30 -11.29 0.89
N THR A 51 4.17 -11.72 2.13
CA THR A 51 3.60 -10.94 3.24
C THR A 51 4.32 -11.26 4.54
N THR A 52 4.42 -10.31 5.45
CA THR A 52 4.85 -10.53 6.84
C THR A 52 3.67 -10.69 7.80
N THR A 53 2.44 -10.73 7.29
CA THR A 53 1.21 -10.93 8.05
C THR A 53 0.47 -12.19 7.58
N ARG A 54 -0.84 -12.26 7.76
CA ARG A 54 -1.69 -13.35 7.27
C ARG A 54 -2.47 -12.87 6.07
N THR A 55 -2.48 -13.66 5.00
CA THR A 55 -3.31 -13.39 3.83
C THR A 55 -4.05 -14.63 3.36
N GLY A 56 -5.14 -14.46 2.63
CA GLY A 56 -5.75 -15.55 1.86
C GLY A 56 -4.91 -15.86 0.61
N PRO A 57 -5.25 -16.93 -0.13
CA PRO A 57 -4.72 -17.15 -1.46
C PRO A 57 -4.93 -15.91 -2.34
N VAL A 58 -3.87 -15.48 -3.04
CA VAL A 58 -3.89 -14.29 -3.88
C VAL A 58 -4.12 -14.70 -5.33
N PRO A 59 -5.16 -14.19 -6.00
CA PRO A 59 -5.43 -14.51 -7.40
C PRO A 59 -4.25 -14.20 -8.32
N GLY A 60 -3.89 -15.12 -9.20
CA GLY A 60 -2.74 -15.00 -10.10
C GLY A 60 -1.40 -15.39 -9.47
N PHE A 61 -1.43 -15.94 -8.26
CA PHE A 61 -0.25 -16.46 -7.59
C PHE A 61 -0.43 -17.92 -7.18
N PHE A 62 0.67 -18.66 -7.18
CA PHE A 62 0.72 -19.96 -6.50
C PHE A 62 1.48 -19.81 -5.19
N GLY A 63 0.97 -20.43 -4.12
CA GLY A 63 1.63 -20.42 -2.81
C GLY A 63 2.84 -21.35 -2.84
N ALA A 64 4.02 -20.82 -2.47
CA ALA A 64 5.25 -21.56 -2.32
C ALA A 64 5.67 -21.51 -0.84
N GLY A 65 5.50 -22.64 -0.13
CA GLY A 65 5.85 -22.83 1.28
C GLY A 65 7.33 -23.16 1.49
N PRO A 66 7.74 -23.43 2.74
CA PRO A 66 9.08 -23.90 3.06
C PRO A 66 9.38 -25.21 2.33
N GLY A 67 10.52 -25.27 1.62
CA GLY A 67 10.96 -26.45 0.88
C GLY A 67 10.38 -26.60 -0.52
N ASP A 68 9.47 -25.71 -0.93
CA ASP A 68 9.08 -25.62 -2.34
C ASP A 68 10.17 -24.86 -3.10
N ASP A 69 10.74 -25.50 -4.14
CA ASP A 69 11.83 -24.91 -4.94
C ASP A 69 11.43 -23.65 -5.73
N GLY A 70 10.20 -23.15 -5.56
CA GLY A 70 9.72 -21.90 -6.14
C GLY A 70 9.75 -21.82 -7.67
N ASP A 71 10.42 -22.78 -8.30
CA ASP A 71 10.75 -22.82 -9.72
C ASP A 71 9.75 -23.59 -10.59
N ARG A 72 8.58 -23.92 -10.04
CA ARG A 72 7.50 -24.46 -10.88
C ARG A 72 6.52 -23.35 -11.25
N PRO A 73 6.78 -22.59 -12.32
CA PRO A 73 5.77 -21.70 -12.83
C PRO A 73 4.61 -22.57 -13.34
N VAL A 74 3.52 -22.58 -12.57
CA VAL A 74 2.24 -22.95 -13.16
C VAL A 74 1.95 -21.85 -14.17
N ALA A 75 1.78 -22.23 -15.44
CA ALA A 75 1.69 -21.30 -16.56
C ALA A 75 0.83 -20.04 -16.20
N GLY A 76 1.46 -18.88 -16.21
CA GLY A 76 0.83 -17.58 -15.96
C GLY A 76 0.71 -17.14 -14.50
N ASN A 77 1.10 -17.96 -13.51
CA ASN A 77 1.04 -17.58 -12.09
C ASN A 77 2.42 -17.23 -11.53
N LEU A 78 2.49 -16.17 -10.73
CA LEU A 78 3.70 -15.72 -10.05
C LEU A 78 3.87 -16.42 -8.69
N PRO A 79 5.12 -16.60 -8.19
CA PRO A 79 5.35 -17.18 -6.88
C PRO A 79 4.95 -16.22 -5.75
N PHE A 80 4.20 -16.74 -4.77
CA PHE A 80 3.94 -16.07 -3.51
C PHE A 80 4.58 -16.88 -2.37
N ARG A 81 5.63 -16.35 -1.78
CA ARG A 81 6.33 -17.02 -0.67
C ARG A 81 5.60 -16.81 0.65
N HIS A 82 5.42 -17.90 1.40
CA HIS A 82 4.78 -17.91 2.72
C HIS A 82 5.42 -18.94 3.65
N ALA A 83 5.26 -18.75 4.98
CA ALA A 83 5.85 -19.64 5.98
C ALA A 83 5.05 -20.94 6.20
N GLY A 84 3.90 -21.09 5.55
CA GLY A 84 3.04 -22.27 5.67
C GLY A 84 1.57 -21.93 5.49
N THR A 85 0.74 -22.95 5.36
CA THR A 85 -0.72 -22.82 5.29
C THR A 85 -1.34 -23.15 6.64
N ARG A 86 -2.20 -22.29 7.14
CA ARG A 86 -2.93 -22.44 8.40
C ARG A 86 -4.14 -23.35 8.24
N PRO A 87 -4.72 -23.87 9.35
CA PRO A 87 -5.95 -24.67 9.32
C PRO A 87 -7.16 -23.95 8.70
N ASP A 88 -7.19 -22.59 8.75
CA ASP A 88 -8.23 -21.77 8.13
C ASP A 88 -8.00 -21.49 6.63
N GLY A 89 -7.02 -22.17 6.01
CA GLY A 89 -6.67 -22.04 4.60
C GLY A 89 -5.87 -20.77 4.25
N LYS A 90 -5.59 -19.91 5.22
CA LYS A 90 -4.77 -18.70 5.01
C LYS A 90 -3.29 -19.02 5.01
N TRP A 91 -2.54 -18.27 4.24
CA TRP A 91 -1.09 -18.30 4.26
C TRP A 91 -0.54 -17.53 5.47
N GLN A 92 0.40 -18.13 6.16
CA GLN A 92 1.19 -17.50 7.21
C GLN A 92 2.29 -16.67 6.56
N GLY A 93 2.38 -15.40 6.93
CA GLY A 93 3.46 -14.52 6.45
C GLY A 93 4.85 -14.96 6.92
N LEU A 94 5.84 -14.55 6.18
CA LEU A 94 7.25 -14.70 6.54
C LEU A 94 7.60 -13.81 7.75
N THR A 95 8.68 -14.10 8.43
CA THR A 95 9.30 -13.11 9.32
C THR A 95 9.94 -11.99 8.50
N ALA A 96 10.22 -10.84 9.12
CA ALA A 96 10.94 -9.76 8.43
C ALA A 96 12.31 -10.24 7.90
N ALA A 97 13.03 -11.04 8.71
CA ALA A 97 14.33 -11.60 8.33
C ALA A 97 14.24 -12.57 7.14
N ASP A 98 13.21 -13.44 7.11
CA ASP A 98 13.00 -14.34 5.97
C ASP A 98 12.62 -13.57 4.71
N ALA A 99 11.85 -12.49 4.83
CA ALA A 99 11.55 -11.61 3.71
C ALA A 99 12.79 -10.86 3.19
N ASP A 100 13.69 -10.47 4.09
CA ASP A 100 14.99 -9.87 3.75
C ASP A 100 15.94 -10.86 3.03
N ALA A 101 15.79 -12.15 3.28
CA ALA A 101 16.61 -13.19 2.64
C ALA A 101 16.15 -13.54 1.21
N LEU A 102 14.99 -13.05 0.77
CA LEU A 102 14.51 -13.31 -0.60
C LEU A 102 15.38 -12.62 -1.65
N GLU A 103 15.66 -13.36 -2.73
CA GLU A 103 16.39 -12.84 -3.88
C GLU A 103 15.44 -12.20 -4.91
N GLY A 104 16.00 -11.36 -5.80
CA GLY A 104 15.25 -10.67 -6.85
C GLY A 104 14.61 -9.35 -6.38
N LEU A 105 13.55 -8.94 -7.06
CA LEU A 105 12.68 -7.84 -6.66
C LEU A 105 11.57 -8.39 -5.76
N VAL A 106 11.43 -7.83 -4.58
CA VAL A 106 10.46 -8.31 -3.59
C VAL A 106 9.34 -7.28 -3.43
N VAL A 107 8.10 -7.73 -3.56
CA VAL A 107 6.93 -6.95 -3.15
C VAL A 107 6.28 -7.63 -1.94
N VAL A 108 6.10 -6.88 -0.85
CA VAL A 108 5.65 -7.43 0.43
C VAL A 108 4.51 -6.63 1.05
N GLU A 109 3.44 -7.31 1.45
CA GLU A 109 2.39 -6.73 2.29
C GLU A 109 2.78 -6.87 3.77
N VAL A 110 2.99 -5.72 4.46
CA VAL A 110 3.57 -5.70 5.81
C VAL A 110 2.56 -5.56 6.95
N ASP A 111 1.27 -5.47 6.63
CA ASP A 111 0.19 -5.37 7.62
C ASP A 111 -1.17 -5.88 7.08
N GLY A 112 -2.06 -6.28 8.00
CA GLY A 112 -3.45 -6.65 7.67
C GLY A 112 -4.45 -5.52 7.96
N ALA A 113 -5.51 -5.42 7.15
CA ALA A 113 -6.55 -4.39 7.27
C ALA A 113 -7.99 -4.94 7.29
N ALA A 114 -8.16 -6.26 7.30
CA ALA A 114 -9.48 -6.93 7.29
C ALA A 114 -10.44 -6.44 6.17
N GLY A 115 -9.91 -5.98 5.04
CA GLY A 115 -10.70 -5.51 3.91
C GLY A 115 -11.30 -4.11 4.06
N LEU A 116 -11.09 -3.42 5.19
CA LEU A 116 -11.63 -2.07 5.41
C LEU A 116 -10.76 -0.97 4.77
N PRO A 117 -11.38 0.17 4.38
CA PRO A 117 -10.69 1.29 3.73
C PRO A 117 -9.61 1.94 4.58
N PHE A 118 -9.82 2.03 5.90
CA PHE A 118 -8.92 2.65 6.86
C PHE A 118 -8.58 1.68 8.00
N LYS A 119 -7.51 1.95 8.72
CA LYS A 119 -7.13 1.14 9.89
C LYS A 119 -6.34 1.95 10.91
N TYR A 120 -6.44 1.56 12.17
CA TYR A 120 -5.55 1.99 13.23
C TYR A 120 -4.52 0.90 13.52
N TYR A 121 -3.30 1.31 13.82
CA TYR A 121 -2.21 0.41 14.16
C TYR A 121 -2.20 0.07 15.64
N ARG A 122 -1.69 -1.09 15.96
CA ARG A 122 -1.27 -1.46 17.31
C ARG A 122 0.25 -1.55 17.38
N ALA A 123 0.79 -1.56 18.58
CA ALA A 123 2.23 -1.73 18.78
C ALA A 123 2.76 -2.95 18.04
N GLY A 124 3.90 -2.80 17.38
CA GLY A 124 4.55 -3.85 16.61
C GLY A 124 4.01 -4.06 15.19
N GLU A 125 3.17 -3.17 14.70
CA GLU A 125 2.72 -3.15 13.30
C GLU A 125 3.02 -1.79 12.66
N PRO A 126 3.35 -1.77 11.36
CA PRO A 126 3.64 -2.86 10.43
C PRO A 126 4.95 -3.61 10.74
N VAL A 127 5.11 -4.84 10.20
CA VAL A 127 6.34 -5.63 10.34
C VAL A 127 7.20 -5.43 9.09
N TRP A 128 8.17 -4.53 9.19
CA TRP A 128 9.01 -4.11 8.07
C TRP A 128 10.23 -5.02 7.87
N PRO A 129 10.47 -5.52 6.64
CA PRO A 129 11.80 -6.01 6.26
C PRO A 129 12.83 -4.88 6.33
N SER A 130 14.04 -5.18 6.79
CA SER A 130 15.09 -4.16 6.95
C SER A 130 15.63 -3.61 5.63
N ARG A 131 15.48 -4.39 4.55
CA ARG A 131 15.87 -4.01 3.17
C ARG A 131 14.79 -3.22 2.44
N THR A 132 13.73 -2.77 3.11
CA THR A 132 12.68 -1.97 2.46
C THR A 132 13.28 -0.71 1.84
N SER A 133 13.19 -0.61 0.52
CA SER A 133 13.74 0.49 -0.28
C SER A 133 12.67 1.48 -0.75
N LEU A 134 11.40 1.10 -0.67
CA LEU A 134 10.24 1.93 -1.00
C LEU A 134 9.04 1.48 -0.18
N ALA A 135 8.34 2.40 0.46
CA ALA A 135 7.07 2.15 1.13
C ALA A 135 5.90 2.71 0.29
N MET A 136 4.93 1.85 -0.02
CA MET A 136 3.66 2.26 -0.61
C MET A 136 2.58 2.26 0.47
N VAL A 137 2.15 3.44 0.87
CA VAL A 137 1.13 3.65 1.91
C VAL A 137 -0.23 3.72 1.24
N VAL A 138 -1.04 2.67 1.39
CA VAL A 138 -2.37 2.58 0.76
C VAL A 138 -3.44 3.14 1.70
N MET A 139 -4.29 3.98 1.15
CA MET A 139 -5.47 4.53 1.83
C MET A 139 -6.71 4.35 0.94
N GLY A 140 -7.73 3.67 1.46
CA GLY A 140 -8.98 3.40 0.74
C GLY A 140 -9.94 4.58 0.83
N VAL A 141 -9.83 5.53 -0.08
CA VAL A 141 -10.62 6.78 -0.04
C VAL A 141 -12.13 6.58 -0.27
N GLY A 142 -12.55 5.45 -0.82
CA GLY A 142 -13.96 5.11 -0.98
C GLY A 142 -14.76 5.00 0.34
N GLY A 143 -14.07 5.02 1.48
CA GLY A 143 -14.71 5.05 2.81
C GLY A 143 -14.99 6.45 3.36
N VAL A 144 -14.60 7.51 2.67
CA VAL A 144 -14.93 8.89 3.07
C VAL A 144 -16.41 9.17 2.84
N GLY A 145 -17.08 9.76 3.81
CA GLY A 145 -18.53 9.97 3.80
C GLY A 145 -19.33 8.90 4.56
N GLU A 146 -18.70 7.81 4.95
CA GLU A 146 -19.34 6.70 5.67
C GLU A 146 -19.09 6.78 7.19
N PRO A 147 -19.93 6.11 8.03
CA PRO A 147 -19.67 6.03 9.46
C PRO A 147 -18.33 5.37 9.78
N ALA A 148 -17.53 5.98 10.66
CA ALA A 148 -16.18 5.53 11.00
C ALA A 148 -16.14 4.07 11.47
N GLY A 149 -17.17 3.61 12.20
CA GLY A 149 -17.27 2.22 12.66
C GLY A 149 -17.37 1.18 11.53
N SER A 150 -17.82 1.58 10.34
CA SER A 150 -17.95 0.70 9.17
C SER A 150 -16.70 0.68 8.29
N VAL A 151 -15.84 1.69 8.38
CA VAL A 151 -14.72 1.89 7.46
C VAL A 151 -13.35 1.85 8.11
N VAL A 152 -13.25 1.96 9.44
CA VAL A 152 -11.97 1.98 10.17
C VAL A 152 -11.75 0.67 10.92
N HIS A 153 -10.80 -0.13 10.46
CA HIS A 153 -10.38 -1.33 11.17
C HIS A 153 -9.76 -0.99 12.53
N ARG A 154 -10.23 -1.64 13.59
CA ARG A 154 -9.80 -1.49 14.98
C ARG A 154 -10.16 -0.16 15.65
N LEU A 155 -11.10 0.59 15.11
CA LEU A 155 -11.65 1.77 15.80
C LEU A 155 -12.13 1.40 17.21
N GLY A 156 -11.75 2.17 18.22
CA GLY A 156 -12.16 1.98 19.62
C GLY A 156 -11.67 0.71 20.30
N ARG A 157 -10.74 -0.04 19.71
CA ARG A 157 -10.17 -1.25 20.32
C ARG A 157 -9.03 -0.93 21.28
N SER A 158 -8.99 -1.65 22.41
CA SER A 158 -7.90 -1.56 23.39
C SER A 158 -6.54 -1.93 22.76
N GLY A 159 -5.49 -1.23 23.16
CA GLY A 159 -4.11 -1.46 22.66
C GLY A 159 -3.86 -0.99 21.24
N VAL A 160 -4.73 -0.14 20.73
CA VAL A 160 -4.61 0.47 19.40
C VAL A 160 -4.30 1.96 19.57
N ILE A 161 -3.43 2.48 18.71
CA ILE A 161 -3.12 3.90 18.65
C ILE A 161 -4.27 4.59 17.91
N ASP A 162 -4.90 5.57 18.54
CA ASP A 162 -5.95 6.40 17.93
C ASP A 162 -5.36 7.75 17.52
N PRO A 163 -5.03 7.97 16.25
CA PRO A 163 -4.43 9.22 15.78
C PRO A 163 -5.48 10.30 15.45
N VAL A 164 -6.78 9.96 15.46
CA VAL A 164 -7.84 10.84 14.92
C VAL A 164 -8.85 11.27 15.99
N GLY A 165 -9.18 10.39 16.94
CA GLY A 165 -10.10 10.70 18.05
C GLY A 165 -11.58 10.73 17.69
N VAL A 166 -12.02 9.88 16.71
CA VAL A 166 -13.43 9.81 16.28
C VAL A 166 -14.16 8.63 16.90
N GLY A 167 -15.46 8.79 17.12
CA GLY A 167 -16.35 7.71 17.55
C GLY A 167 -16.88 6.87 16.38
N PRO A 168 -17.41 5.67 16.63
CA PRO A 168 -17.90 4.78 15.57
C PRO A 168 -19.10 5.33 14.79
N GLY A 169 -19.87 6.26 15.36
CA GLY A 169 -21.01 6.91 14.72
C GLY A 169 -20.66 8.17 13.94
N ASP A 170 -19.45 8.69 14.08
CA ASP A 170 -19.02 9.89 13.38
C ASP A 170 -18.80 9.59 11.90
N ILE A 171 -19.13 10.54 11.04
CA ILE A 171 -18.89 10.42 9.60
C ILE A 171 -17.40 10.62 9.33
N TRP A 172 -16.78 9.65 8.66
CA TRP A 172 -15.38 9.72 8.25
C TRP A 172 -15.21 10.75 7.14
N GLN A 173 -14.41 11.79 7.38
CA GLN A 173 -14.21 12.91 6.49
C GLN A 173 -12.77 13.01 6.01
N TRP A 174 -12.49 13.84 5.01
CA TRP A 174 -11.15 14.08 4.48
C TRP A 174 -10.16 14.57 5.54
N ASP A 175 -10.62 15.37 6.52
CA ASP A 175 -9.77 15.81 7.64
C ASP A 175 -9.35 14.62 8.53
N HIS A 176 -10.24 13.66 8.75
CA HIS A 176 -9.91 12.44 9.50
C HIS A 176 -8.92 11.57 8.70
N ALA A 177 -9.09 11.47 7.37
CA ALA A 177 -8.14 10.76 6.50
C ALA A 177 -6.77 11.44 6.51
N HIS A 178 -6.73 12.78 6.49
CA HIS A 178 -5.48 13.55 6.57
C HIS A 178 -4.80 13.37 7.94
N ALA A 179 -5.54 13.44 9.03
CA ALA A 179 -5.01 13.17 10.37
C ALA A 179 -4.48 11.74 10.48
N LEU A 180 -5.21 10.73 9.96
CA LEU A 180 -4.74 9.34 9.92
C LEU A 180 -3.44 9.19 9.11
N LEU A 181 -3.26 9.96 8.06
CA LEU A 181 -2.02 9.95 7.28
C LEU A 181 -0.84 10.56 8.06
N THR A 182 -1.04 11.74 8.67
CA THR A 182 0.06 12.63 9.09
C THR A 182 0.28 12.74 10.59
N ALA A 183 -0.74 12.45 11.43
CA ALA A 183 -0.64 12.58 12.87
C ALA A 183 0.37 11.60 13.51
N PRO A 184 0.89 11.89 14.71
CA PRO A 184 1.64 10.93 15.50
C PRO A 184 0.84 9.63 15.69
N GLY A 185 1.44 8.48 15.33
CA GLY A 185 0.74 7.19 15.33
C GLY A 185 -0.08 6.90 14.07
N GLY A 186 -0.22 7.85 13.14
CA GLY A 186 -0.81 7.67 11.83
C GLY A 186 0.10 6.91 10.85
N TYR A 187 -0.29 6.84 9.59
CA TYR A 187 0.37 5.98 8.60
C TYR A 187 1.84 6.34 8.37
N LEU A 188 2.15 7.63 8.16
CA LEU A 188 3.52 8.07 7.89
C LEU A 188 4.44 7.88 9.09
N ALA A 189 3.91 7.95 10.31
CA ALA A 189 4.68 7.71 11.53
C ALA A 189 5.07 6.23 11.70
N GLN A 190 4.40 5.30 11.01
CA GLN A 190 4.74 3.87 11.05
C GLN A 190 5.80 3.47 10.01
N VAL A 191 6.06 4.31 9.01
CA VAL A 191 7.09 4.03 7.99
C VAL A 191 8.46 4.42 8.52
N PRO A 192 9.50 3.57 8.41
CA PRO A 192 10.86 3.92 8.80
C PRO A 192 11.29 5.27 8.20
N ALA A 193 12.03 6.07 8.96
CA ALA A 193 12.27 7.48 8.64
C ALA A 193 13.07 7.69 7.34
N ASP A 194 13.95 6.75 7.03
CA ASP A 194 14.86 6.74 5.88
C ASP A 194 14.24 6.10 4.62
N VAL A 195 13.05 5.50 4.73
CA VAL A 195 12.38 4.85 3.60
C VAL A 195 11.54 5.85 2.82
N PRO A 196 11.78 6.03 1.50
CA PRO A 196 10.93 6.82 0.62
C PRO A 196 9.48 6.34 0.62
N VAL A 197 8.53 7.27 0.50
CA VAL A 197 7.09 6.99 0.55
C VAL A 197 6.41 7.36 -0.75
N VAL A 198 5.53 6.48 -1.21
CA VAL A 198 4.51 6.76 -2.22
C VAL A 198 3.14 6.58 -1.57
N LEU A 199 2.29 7.59 -1.60
CA LEU A 199 0.91 7.47 -1.15
C LEU A 199 0.05 6.87 -2.28
N VAL A 200 -0.74 5.85 -1.96
CA VAL A 200 -1.67 5.23 -2.91
C VAL A 200 -3.10 5.47 -2.44
N LEU A 201 -3.88 6.19 -3.22
CA LEU A 201 -5.30 6.46 -2.99
C LEU A 201 -6.12 5.43 -3.78
N ALA A 202 -6.72 4.48 -3.08
CA ALA A 202 -7.44 3.36 -3.69
C ALA A 202 -8.96 3.46 -3.48
N GLY A 203 -9.73 2.82 -4.38
CA GLY A 203 -11.19 2.83 -4.30
C GLY A 203 -11.82 4.11 -4.83
N LEU A 204 -11.16 4.76 -5.81
CA LEU A 204 -11.65 6.01 -6.39
C LEU A 204 -12.98 5.83 -7.12
N GLU A 205 -13.26 4.65 -7.64
CA GLU A 205 -14.54 4.32 -8.27
C GLU A 205 -15.74 4.41 -7.30
N GLN A 206 -15.45 4.39 -6.00
CA GLN A 206 -16.44 4.48 -4.93
C GLN A 206 -16.53 5.89 -4.32
N GLN A 207 -15.64 6.81 -4.75
CA GLN A 207 -15.56 8.16 -4.19
C GLN A 207 -16.14 9.20 -5.14
N PRO A 208 -17.36 9.72 -4.87
CA PRO A 208 -17.99 10.72 -5.72
C PRO A 208 -17.46 12.15 -5.51
N ASP A 209 -16.85 12.44 -4.35
CA ASP A 209 -16.34 13.78 -4.02
C ASP A 209 -14.94 14.00 -4.63
N SER A 210 -14.93 14.39 -5.90
CA SER A 210 -13.67 14.69 -6.61
C SER A 210 -12.99 15.98 -6.12
N VAL A 211 -13.73 16.93 -5.57
CA VAL A 211 -13.18 18.19 -5.03
C VAL A 211 -12.43 17.88 -3.74
N GLY A 212 -13.06 17.21 -2.78
CA GLY A 212 -12.42 16.81 -1.55
C GLY A 212 -11.21 15.89 -1.77
N LEU A 213 -11.27 14.99 -2.76
CA LEU A 213 -10.14 14.15 -3.16
C LEU A 213 -8.96 15.01 -3.65
N PHE A 214 -9.24 16.00 -4.50
CA PHE A 214 -8.21 16.89 -5.03
C PHE A 214 -7.56 17.74 -3.91
N GLU A 215 -8.37 18.33 -3.03
CA GLU A 215 -7.88 19.11 -1.88
C GLU A 215 -7.07 18.24 -0.91
N PHE A 216 -7.55 17.04 -0.60
CA PHE A 216 -6.83 16.07 0.22
C PHE A 216 -5.48 15.71 -0.39
N THR A 217 -5.45 15.42 -1.69
CA THR A 217 -4.21 15.09 -2.42
C THR A 217 -3.19 16.23 -2.32
N GLY A 218 -3.63 17.48 -2.53
CA GLY A 218 -2.79 18.65 -2.39
C GLY A 218 -2.17 18.76 -0.99
N ARG A 219 -3.00 18.65 0.05
CA ARG A 219 -2.56 18.68 1.45
C ARG A 219 -1.61 17.51 1.79
N ALA A 220 -1.89 16.31 1.27
CA ALA A 220 -1.02 15.17 1.48
C ALA A 220 0.36 15.38 0.88
N MET A 221 0.42 15.95 -0.32
CA MET A 221 1.68 16.28 -1.00
C MET A 221 2.41 17.49 -0.42
N ASP A 222 1.78 18.28 0.47
CA ASP A 222 2.47 19.29 1.28
C ASP A 222 3.38 18.65 2.33
N HIS A 223 3.12 17.40 2.70
CA HIS A 223 3.97 16.69 3.64
C HIS A 223 5.25 16.21 2.96
N PRO A 224 6.46 16.54 3.50
CA PRO A 224 7.74 16.30 2.82
C PRO A 224 8.03 14.83 2.51
N ARG A 225 7.36 13.90 3.21
CA ARG A 225 7.48 12.46 2.96
C ARG A 225 6.54 11.94 1.87
N VAL A 226 5.73 12.78 1.23
CA VAL A 226 4.76 12.37 0.19
C VAL A 226 5.03 13.14 -1.10
N PRO A 227 6.15 12.87 -1.80
CA PRO A 227 6.46 13.55 -3.06
C PRO A 227 5.61 13.03 -4.22
N LEU A 228 5.02 11.85 -4.08
CA LEU A 228 4.32 11.14 -5.14
C LEU A 228 3.02 10.51 -4.62
N VAL A 229 1.97 10.65 -5.41
CA VAL A 229 0.67 10.00 -5.18
C VAL A 229 0.31 9.12 -6.37
N VAL A 230 -0.17 7.92 -6.09
CA VAL A 230 -0.75 7.00 -7.08
C VAL A 230 -2.25 6.93 -6.85
N PHE A 231 -3.00 7.29 -7.86
CA PHE A 231 -4.45 7.11 -7.92
C PHE A 231 -4.77 5.71 -8.43
N CYS A 232 -5.59 4.97 -7.70
CA CYS A 232 -5.92 3.58 -8.01
C CYS A 232 -7.44 3.39 -8.01
N SER A 233 -7.99 2.99 -9.15
CA SER A 233 -9.39 2.62 -9.31
C SER A 233 -9.51 1.21 -9.89
N ARG A 234 -10.67 0.60 -9.73
CA ARG A 234 -10.98 -0.68 -10.36
C ARG A 234 -11.69 -0.42 -11.69
N GLY A 235 -11.09 -0.87 -12.79
CA GLY A 235 -11.70 -0.89 -14.11
C GLY A 235 -12.24 -2.27 -14.48
N GLU A 236 -12.81 -2.41 -15.67
CA GLU A 236 -13.36 -3.67 -16.19
C GLU A 236 -12.28 -4.76 -16.37
N GLU A 237 -11.09 -4.36 -16.80
CA GLU A 237 -9.96 -5.28 -17.08
C GLU A 237 -8.96 -5.42 -15.90
N GLY A 238 -9.18 -4.73 -14.78
CA GLY A 238 -8.28 -4.77 -13.63
C GLY A 238 -8.10 -3.42 -12.94
N LEU A 239 -6.92 -3.19 -12.36
CA LEU A 239 -6.60 -1.90 -11.74
C LEU A 239 -6.18 -0.88 -12.80
N VAL A 240 -6.72 0.33 -12.67
CA VAL A 240 -6.27 1.52 -13.39
C VAL A 240 -5.45 2.37 -12.41
N LEU A 241 -4.19 2.61 -12.74
CA LEU A 241 -3.26 3.35 -11.91
C LEU A 241 -2.70 4.56 -12.67
N ARG A 242 -2.64 5.70 -11.97
CA ARG A 242 -1.99 6.92 -12.46
C ARG A 242 -1.14 7.51 -11.37
N ALA A 243 0.12 7.79 -11.66
CA ALA A 243 1.00 8.47 -10.72
C ALA A 243 1.06 9.97 -11.01
N ALA A 244 1.12 10.78 -9.97
CA ALA A 244 1.24 12.22 -10.08
C ALA A 244 2.22 12.77 -9.04
N CYS A 245 3.01 13.76 -9.44
CA CYS A 245 3.84 14.58 -8.56
C CYS A 245 3.36 16.05 -8.65
N ARG A 246 3.89 16.91 -7.78
CA ARG A 246 3.67 18.35 -7.94
C ARG A 246 4.32 18.84 -9.22
N GLU A 247 3.63 19.75 -9.91
CA GLU A 247 4.31 20.58 -10.89
C GLU A 247 5.33 21.48 -10.17
N GLU A 248 6.58 21.45 -10.60
CA GLU A 248 7.54 22.45 -10.19
C GLU A 248 7.00 23.79 -10.67
N SER A 249 6.78 24.74 -9.74
CA SER A 249 6.57 26.13 -10.13
C SER A 249 7.82 26.54 -10.89
N GLY A 250 7.70 26.69 -12.21
CA GLY A 250 8.76 27.31 -13.00
C GLY A 250 9.04 28.67 -12.35
N ASP A 251 10.21 28.83 -11.75
CA ASP A 251 10.75 30.14 -11.50
C ASP A 251 10.88 30.77 -12.89
N ASP A 252 9.93 31.64 -13.25
CA ASP A 252 10.10 32.59 -14.32
C ASP A 252 11.29 33.48 -13.88
N ASP A 253 12.48 33.02 -14.25
CA ASP A 253 13.72 33.82 -14.17
C ASP A 253 13.64 34.88 -15.27
N ASP A 254 12.72 35.83 -15.10
CA ASP A 254 12.71 37.10 -15.81
C ASP A 254 13.72 38.01 -15.15
N GLY A 255 14.97 37.86 -15.58
CA GLY A 255 16.09 38.75 -15.28
C GLY A 255 16.59 39.45 -16.53
#